data_45d81078341b26c06cec815a69a05761
#
_entry.id   45d81078341b26c06cec815a69a05761
#
_cell.length_a   1.000
_cell.length_b   1.000
_cell.length_c   1.000
_cell.angle_alpha   90.00
_cell.angle_beta   90.00
_cell.angle_gamma   90.00
#
_symmetry.space_group_name_H-M   'P 1'
#
loop_
_entity.id
_entity.type
_entity.pdbx_description
1 polymer ?
#
loop_
_entity_poly.entity_id
_entity_poly.type
_entity_poly.pdbx_seq_one_letter_code
_entity_poly.pdbx_strand_id
1 'polypeptide(L)'
;MLKSGDRFETFILSIDSIHKCINRIKQDIISDTDLKGVHTLWLYELLKSPTALTAAQLAAKSNIDRSLVSREVKFLIDSGYLSLAEGAKQRGYNTRLQLTERGRDIAEKIALSALAVQESVGGCISADELLVFYDVLLRISDNLEHLSRDGIADVSGRIAAGE
;
A
#
# COMPACT_ATOMS: atom_id res chain seq x y z
N MET A 1 -32.07 -4.62 3.86
CA MET A 1 -31.41 -4.70 2.56
C MET A 1 -31.19 -3.29 2.07
N LEU A 2 -29.91 -2.84 1.89
CA LEU A 2 -29.62 -1.49 1.42
C LEU A 2 -30.12 -1.30 -0.02
N LYS A 3 -30.73 -0.15 -0.33
CA LYS A 3 -31.11 0.21 -1.70
C LYS A 3 -29.84 0.39 -2.55
N SER A 4 -29.93 0.28 -3.88
CA SER A 4 -28.75 0.32 -4.76
C SER A 4 -27.93 1.61 -4.64
N GLY A 5 -28.60 2.77 -4.49
CA GLY A 5 -27.92 4.06 -4.26
C GLY A 5 -27.23 4.12 -2.90
N ASP A 6 -27.88 3.62 -1.85
CA ASP A 6 -27.32 3.59 -0.49
C ASP A 6 -26.09 2.69 -0.38
N ARG A 7 -25.98 1.65 -1.24
CA ARG A 7 -24.82 0.76 -1.26
C ARG A 7 -23.55 1.46 -1.76
N PHE A 8 -23.68 2.21 -2.85
CA PHE A 8 -22.55 2.93 -3.43
C PHE A 8 -22.06 4.03 -2.49
N GLU A 9 -22.98 4.80 -1.91
CA GLU A 9 -22.64 5.83 -0.94
C GLU A 9 -21.96 5.23 0.30
N THR A 10 -22.55 4.17 0.88
CA THR A 10 -21.96 3.46 2.03
C THR A 10 -20.57 2.94 1.71
N PHE A 11 -20.37 2.36 0.51
CA PHE A 11 -19.07 1.86 0.06
C PHE A 11 -18.03 2.99 0.01
N ILE A 12 -18.32 4.08 -0.71
CA ILE A 12 -17.36 5.20 -0.88
C ILE A 12 -17.02 5.83 0.47
N LEU A 13 -18.03 6.13 1.32
CA LEU A 13 -17.80 6.75 2.62
C LEU A 13 -16.99 5.83 3.55
N SER A 14 -17.24 4.52 3.51
CA SER A 14 -16.49 3.55 4.31
C SER A 14 -15.03 3.45 3.87
N ILE A 15 -14.77 3.35 2.56
CA ILE A 15 -13.40 3.31 2.02
C ILE A 15 -12.64 4.59 2.35
N ASP A 16 -13.27 5.75 2.21
CA ASP A 16 -12.68 7.05 2.54
C ASP A 16 -12.33 7.16 4.03
N SER A 17 -13.24 6.69 4.90
CA SER A 17 -13.01 6.65 6.35
C SER A 17 -11.85 5.71 6.70
N ILE A 18 -11.84 4.49 6.15
CA ILE A 18 -10.76 3.53 6.34
C ILE A 18 -9.42 4.10 5.88
N HIS A 19 -9.38 4.73 4.70
CA HIS A 19 -8.18 5.35 4.15
C HIS A 19 -7.63 6.44 5.08
N LYS A 20 -8.49 7.32 5.60
CA LYS A 20 -8.11 8.38 6.56
C LYS A 20 -7.54 7.77 7.85
N CYS A 21 -8.19 6.73 8.39
CA CYS A 21 -7.72 6.06 9.60
C CYS A 21 -6.36 5.39 9.40
N ILE A 22 -6.18 4.64 8.30
CA ILE A 22 -4.90 4.01 7.96
C ILE A 22 -3.79 5.05 7.80
N ASN A 23 -4.05 6.17 7.14
CA ASN A 23 -3.05 7.22 6.98
C ASN A 23 -2.67 7.87 8.31
N ARG A 24 -3.63 8.09 9.21
CA ARG A 24 -3.34 8.57 10.58
C ARG A 24 -2.47 7.60 11.33
N ILE A 25 -2.82 6.31 11.35
CA ILE A 25 -2.03 5.26 12.01
C ILE A 25 -0.59 5.22 11.45
N LYS A 26 -0.43 5.29 10.12
CA LYS A 26 0.90 5.34 9.49
C LYS A 26 1.71 6.55 9.98
N GLN A 27 1.09 7.73 10.08
CA GLN A 27 1.78 8.93 10.57
C GLN A 27 2.16 8.80 12.05
N ASP A 28 1.27 8.25 12.89
CA ASP A 28 1.55 8.04 14.32
C ASP A 28 2.74 7.09 14.53
N ILE A 29 2.84 6.02 13.73
CA ILE A 29 3.95 5.05 13.82
C ILE A 29 5.31 5.69 13.54
N ILE A 30 5.36 6.66 12.63
CA ILE A 30 6.60 7.31 12.17
C ILE A 30 6.76 8.75 12.68
N SER A 31 5.94 9.15 13.65
CA SER A 31 5.88 10.55 14.15
C SER A 31 7.24 11.10 14.62
N ASP A 32 8.10 10.24 15.16
CA ASP A 32 9.44 10.59 15.66
C ASP A 32 10.52 10.53 14.57
N THR A 33 10.14 10.48 13.30
CA THR A 33 11.07 10.34 12.15
C THR A 33 10.79 11.40 11.10
N ASP A 34 11.70 11.51 10.14
CA ASP A 34 11.55 12.31 8.92
C ASP A 34 10.85 11.56 7.77
N LEU A 35 10.29 10.37 8.08
CA LEU A 35 9.60 9.51 7.11
C LEU A 35 8.22 10.04 6.76
N LYS A 36 7.72 9.60 5.61
CA LYS A 36 6.35 9.84 5.12
C LYS A 36 5.55 8.55 5.15
N GLY A 37 4.22 8.64 5.17
CA GLY A 37 3.34 7.47 5.17
C GLY A 37 3.57 6.47 4.03
N VAL A 38 4.05 6.91 2.88
CA VAL A 38 4.43 6.03 1.75
C VAL A 38 5.62 5.12 2.10
N HIS A 39 6.55 5.60 2.92
CA HIS A 39 7.74 4.86 3.30
C HIS A 39 7.41 3.67 4.21
N THR A 40 6.32 3.72 4.98
CA THR A 40 5.93 2.64 5.89
C THR A 40 5.69 1.32 5.14
N LEU A 41 4.98 1.37 4.00
CA LEU A 41 4.74 0.19 3.18
C LEU A 41 6.04 -0.35 2.58
N TRP A 42 6.92 0.51 2.08
CA TRP A 42 8.16 0.08 1.44
C TRP A 42 9.16 -0.54 2.42
N LEU A 43 9.31 0.05 3.61
CA LEU A 43 10.15 -0.52 4.66
C LEU A 43 9.60 -1.87 5.14
N TYR A 44 8.28 -1.98 5.29
CA TYR A 44 7.62 -3.24 5.62
C TYR A 44 7.82 -4.32 4.54
N GLU A 45 7.66 -3.97 3.26
CA GLU A 45 7.87 -4.89 2.14
C GLU A 45 9.33 -5.37 2.04
N LEU A 46 10.29 -4.45 2.26
CA LEU A 46 11.71 -4.79 2.30
C LEU A 46 12.05 -5.70 3.48
N LEU A 47 11.42 -5.51 4.64
CA LEU A 47 11.61 -6.36 5.81
C LEU A 47 11.10 -7.79 5.56
N LYS A 48 9.93 -7.93 4.92
CA LYS A 48 9.30 -9.22 4.64
C LYS A 48 9.90 -9.95 3.45
N SER A 49 10.58 -9.25 2.58
CA SER A 49 11.13 -9.86 1.37
C SER A 49 12.36 -10.71 1.69
N PRO A 50 12.41 -11.98 1.26
CA PRO A 50 13.59 -12.82 1.42
C PRO A 50 14.78 -12.35 0.56
N THR A 51 14.54 -11.46 -0.39
CA THR A 51 15.55 -10.91 -1.30
C THR A 51 15.44 -9.40 -1.38
N ALA A 52 16.56 -8.73 -1.69
CA ALA A 52 16.58 -7.30 -1.93
C ALA A 52 15.62 -6.92 -3.07
N LEU A 53 14.80 -5.88 -2.86
CA LEU A 53 13.83 -5.38 -3.84
C LEU A 53 14.41 -4.21 -4.62
N THR A 54 13.91 -4.00 -5.83
CA THR A 54 14.23 -2.83 -6.65
C THR A 54 13.21 -1.71 -6.47
N ALA A 55 13.58 -0.47 -6.80
CA ALA A 55 12.61 0.63 -6.85
C ALA A 55 11.44 0.34 -7.80
N ALA A 56 11.70 -0.40 -8.91
CA ALA A 56 10.67 -0.87 -9.83
C ALA A 56 9.64 -1.78 -9.15
N GLN A 57 10.10 -2.71 -8.33
CA GLN A 57 9.23 -3.63 -7.59
C GLN A 57 8.44 -2.91 -6.50
N LEU A 58 9.05 -1.94 -5.81
CA LEU A 58 8.34 -1.10 -4.83
C LEU A 58 7.25 -0.26 -5.50
N ALA A 59 7.53 0.33 -6.67
CA ALA A 59 6.54 1.08 -7.46
C ALA A 59 5.34 0.20 -7.85
N ALA A 60 5.60 -0.99 -8.38
CA ALA A 60 4.56 -1.93 -8.78
C ALA A 60 3.68 -2.37 -7.60
N LYS A 61 4.28 -2.67 -6.44
CA LYS A 61 3.55 -3.09 -5.22
C LYS A 61 2.69 -1.98 -4.61
N SER A 62 3.10 -0.72 -4.76
CA SER A 62 2.42 0.43 -4.16
C SER A 62 1.52 1.20 -5.12
N ASN A 63 1.48 0.81 -6.39
CA ASN A 63 0.77 1.51 -7.47
C ASN A 63 1.10 3.02 -7.51
N ILE A 64 2.39 3.35 -7.36
CA ILE A 64 2.91 4.72 -7.29
C ILE A 64 3.76 5.02 -8.52
N ASP A 65 3.69 6.26 -8.99
CA ASP A 65 4.47 6.74 -10.12
C ASP A 65 5.99 6.56 -9.92
N ARG A 66 6.67 6.13 -11.00
CA ARG A 66 8.12 5.83 -10.99
C ARG A 66 8.98 7.01 -10.60
N SER A 67 8.60 8.23 -10.97
CA SER A 67 9.38 9.43 -10.67
C SER A 67 9.32 9.75 -9.18
N LEU A 68 8.15 9.58 -8.56
CA LEU A 68 7.96 9.71 -7.12
C LEU A 68 8.77 8.65 -6.38
N VAL A 69 8.69 7.37 -6.80
CA VAL A 69 9.44 6.29 -6.16
C VAL A 69 10.95 6.55 -6.22
N SER A 70 11.49 6.97 -7.38
CA SER A 70 12.91 7.27 -7.52
C SER A 70 13.37 8.38 -6.58
N ARG A 71 12.57 9.42 -6.41
CA ARG A 71 12.87 10.55 -5.51
C ARG A 71 12.83 10.13 -4.04
N GLU A 72 11.78 9.41 -3.65
CA GLU A 72 11.62 8.98 -2.26
C GLU A 72 12.63 7.88 -1.87
N VAL A 73 12.99 6.97 -2.78
CA VAL A 73 14.08 6.00 -2.57
C VAL A 73 15.42 6.71 -2.39
N LYS A 74 15.69 7.76 -3.19
CA LYS A 74 16.89 8.59 -2.98
C LYS A 74 16.89 9.20 -1.59
N PHE A 75 15.78 9.78 -1.15
CA PHE A 75 15.63 10.31 0.21
C PHE A 75 15.94 9.24 1.27
N LEU A 76 15.36 8.04 1.15
CA LEU A 76 15.58 6.95 2.11
C LEU A 76 17.03 6.49 2.19
N ILE A 77 17.78 6.53 1.06
CA ILE A 77 19.20 6.22 1.03
C ILE A 77 20.00 7.35 1.67
N ASP A 78 19.72 8.61 1.32
CA ASP A 78 20.44 9.78 1.81
C ASP A 78 20.19 9.99 3.32
N SER A 79 19.02 9.61 3.83
CA SER A 79 18.67 9.60 5.26
C SER A 79 19.13 8.35 6.02
N GLY A 80 19.78 7.40 5.34
CA GLY A 80 20.38 6.21 5.96
C GLY A 80 19.40 5.11 6.38
N TYR A 81 18.20 5.07 5.81
CA TYR A 81 17.24 3.96 6.03
C TYR A 81 17.46 2.80 5.06
N LEU A 82 17.92 3.11 3.84
CA LEU A 82 18.21 2.12 2.82
C LEU A 82 19.67 2.21 2.38
N SER A 83 20.19 1.10 1.88
CA SER A 83 21.45 1.03 1.16
C SER A 83 21.26 0.26 -0.14
N LEU A 84 22.24 0.38 -1.03
CA LEU A 84 22.32 -0.48 -2.21
C LEU A 84 22.79 -1.87 -1.77
N ALA A 85 22.21 -2.92 -2.33
CA ALA A 85 22.68 -4.28 -2.10
C ALA A 85 24.12 -4.45 -2.60
N GLU A 86 24.86 -5.37 -2.00
CA GLU A 86 26.27 -5.63 -2.34
C GLU A 86 26.47 -5.89 -3.83
N GLY A 87 27.54 -5.32 -4.40
CA GLY A 87 27.88 -5.43 -5.81
C GLY A 87 27.20 -4.42 -6.73
N ALA A 88 26.29 -3.60 -6.25
CA ALA A 88 25.65 -2.55 -7.05
C ALA A 88 26.60 -1.35 -7.22
N LYS A 89 27.09 -1.14 -8.46
CA LYS A 89 28.08 -0.07 -8.77
C LYS A 89 27.46 1.32 -8.94
N GLN A 90 26.15 1.43 -9.18
CA GLN A 90 25.46 2.71 -9.42
C GLN A 90 24.01 2.65 -8.96
N ARG A 91 23.46 3.82 -8.55
CA ARG A 91 22.03 4.03 -8.30
C ARG A 91 21.27 3.95 -9.63
N GLY A 92 20.26 3.10 -9.70
CA GLY A 92 19.37 2.98 -10.84
C GLY A 92 18.03 2.39 -10.43
N TYR A 93 17.02 2.54 -11.29
CA TYR A 93 15.66 2.07 -11.03
C TYR A 93 15.57 0.54 -10.78
N ASN A 94 16.50 -0.23 -11.36
CA ASN A 94 16.61 -1.67 -11.19
C ASN A 94 17.68 -2.08 -10.15
N THR A 95 18.31 -1.12 -9.46
CA THR A 95 19.27 -1.44 -8.41
C THR A 95 18.54 -2.03 -7.20
N ARG A 96 19.08 -3.12 -6.68
CA ARG A 96 18.55 -3.77 -5.49
C ARG A 96 18.80 -2.95 -4.24
N LEU A 97 17.78 -2.80 -3.43
CA LEU A 97 17.76 -2.04 -2.19
C LEU A 97 17.66 -3.00 -1.01
N GLN A 98 18.32 -2.64 0.07
CA GLN A 98 18.24 -3.37 1.34
C GLN A 98 18.11 -2.38 2.49
N LEU A 99 17.53 -2.84 3.59
CA LEU A 99 17.46 -2.07 4.82
C LEU A 99 18.84 -1.93 5.44
N THR A 100 19.16 -0.74 5.93
CA THR A 100 20.25 -0.54 6.90
C THR A 100 19.80 -1.04 8.29
N GLU A 101 20.67 -1.02 9.29
CA GLU A 101 20.30 -1.27 10.68
C GLU A 101 19.19 -0.31 11.14
N ARG A 102 19.38 1.00 10.94
CA ARG A 102 18.38 2.03 11.22
C ARG A 102 17.06 1.78 10.49
N GLY A 103 17.13 1.40 9.21
CA GLY A 103 15.95 1.08 8.41
C GLY A 103 15.22 -0.16 8.92
N ARG A 104 15.96 -1.15 9.40
CA ARG A 104 15.41 -2.39 9.98
C ARG A 104 14.66 -2.12 11.28
N ASP A 105 15.25 -1.35 12.19
CA ASP A 105 14.62 -0.99 13.48
C ASP A 105 13.25 -0.33 13.25
N ILE A 106 13.18 0.61 12.30
CA ILE A 106 11.92 1.26 11.95
C ILE A 106 10.95 0.28 11.25
N ALA A 107 11.44 -0.56 10.35
CA ALA A 107 10.61 -1.54 9.66
C ALA A 107 10.02 -2.57 10.64
N GLU A 108 10.75 -2.99 11.66
CA GLU A 108 10.27 -3.86 12.74
C GLU A 108 9.21 -3.16 13.61
N LYS A 109 9.41 -1.88 13.95
CA LYS A 109 8.39 -1.07 14.64
C LYS A 109 7.10 -0.98 13.82
N ILE A 110 7.21 -0.78 12.51
CA ILE A 110 6.07 -0.75 11.59
C ILE A 110 5.38 -2.12 11.56
N ALA A 111 6.13 -3.21 11.47
CA ALA A 111 5.59 -4.57 11.43
C ALA A 111 4.82 -4.92 12.71
N LEU A 112 5.37 -4.61 13.89
CA LEU A 112 4.70 -4.80 15.17
C LEU A 112 3.41 -3.98 15.29
N SER A 113 3.45 -2.72 14.83
CA SER A 113 2.27 -1.86 14.83
C SER A 113 1.20 -2.37 13.86
N ALA A 114 1.58 -2.86 12.69
CA ALA A 114 0.65 -3.46 11.73
C ALA A 114 -0.03 -4.71 12.30
N LEU A 115 0.72 -5.55 13.03
CA LEU A 115 0.17 -6.73 13.71
C LEU A 115 -0.84 -6.33 14.79
N ALA A 116 -0.50 -5.36 15.63
CA ALA A 116 -1.40 -4.86 16.68
C ALA A 116 -2.71 -4.27 16.11
N VAL A 117 -2.62 -3.55 14.98
CA VAL A 117 -3.80 -3.04 14.25
C VAL A 117 -4.63 -4.20 13.72
N GLN A 118 -4.00 -5.20 13.11
CA GLN A 118 -4.68 -6.39 12.57
C GLN A 118 -5.44 -7.14 13.68
N GLU A 119 -4.83 -7.36 14.82
CA GLU A 119 -5.46 -8.01 15.97
C GLU A 119 -6.63 -7.18 16.53
N SER A 120 -6.46 -5.87 16.63
CA SER A 120 -7.48 -4.97 17.15
C SER A 120 -8.71 -4.87 16.23
N VAL A 121 -8.50 -4.90 14.92
CA VAL A 121 -9.58 -4.82 13.92
C VAL A 121 -10.21 -6.19 13.67
N GLY A 122 -9.40 -7.26 13.67
CA GLY A 122 -9.84 -8.61 13.34
C GLY A 122 -10.49 -9.38 14.49
N GLY A 123 -10.38 -8.93 15.74
CA GLY A 123 -10.76 -9.68 16.93
C GLY A 123 -12.24 -10.09 17.04
N CYS A 124 -13.12 -9.48 16.26
CA CYS A 124 -14.56 -9.79 16.19
C CYS A 124 -14.99 -10.44 14.87
N ILE A 125 -14.05 -10.75 13.97
CA ILE A 125 -14.31 -11.27 12.62
C ILE A 125 -13.77 -12.69 12.53
N SER A 126 -14.59 -13.65 12.13
CA SER A 126 -14.14 -15.03 11.94
C SER A 126 -13.20 -15.18 10.74
N ALA A 127 -12.40 -16.24 10.72
CA ALA A 127 -11.49 -16.53 9.62
C ALA A 127 -12.22 -16.66 8.27
N ASP A 128 -13.40 -17.27 8.26
CA ASP A 128 -14.21 -17.45 7.06
C ASP A 128 -14.72 -16.11 6.53
N GLU A 129 -15.18 -15.21 7.41
CA GLU A 129 -15.60 -13.86 7.03
C GLU A 129 -14.42 -13.06 6.46
N LEU A 130 -13.23 -13.19 7.03
CA LEU A 130 -12.02 -12.55 6.50
C LEU A 130 -11.66 -13.08 5.10
N LEU A 131 -11.75 -14.38 4.86
CA LEU A 131 -11.49 -14.97 3.55
C LEU A 131 -12.45 -14.40 2.50
N VAL A 132 -13.75 -14.38 2.80
CA VAL A 132 -14.77 -13.80 1.90
C VAL A 132 -14.54 -12.31 1.69
N PHE A 133 -14.21 -11.58 2.75
CA PHE A 133 -13.92 -10.14 2.67
C PHE A 133 -12.74 -9.85 1.74
N TYR A 134 -11.62 -10.56 1.89
CA TYR A 134 -10.45 -10.33 1.04
C TYR A 134 -10.69 -10.74 -0.41
N ASP A 135 -11.41 -11.82 -0.68
CA ASP A 135 -11.80 -12.20 -2.04
C ASP A 135 -12.63 -11.10 -2.72
N VAL A 136 -13.66 -10.62 -2.03
CA VAL A 136 -14.52 -9.54 -2.54
C VAL A 136 -13.75 -8.24 -2.70
N LEU A 137 -12.90 -7.88 -1.75
CA LEU A 137 -12.09 -6.65 -1.79
C LEU A 137 -11.14 -6.65 -2.99
N LEU A 138 -10.44 -7.75 -3.23
CA LEU A 138 -9.53 -7.88 -4.38
C LEU A 138 -10.27 -7.75 -5.71
N ARG A 139 -11.42 -8.40 -5.86
CA ARG A 139 -12.25 -8.31 -7.07
C ARG A 139 -12.78 -6.88 -7.30
N ILE A 140 -13.17 -6.18 -6.24
CA ILE A 140 -13.57 -4.77 -6.33
C ILE A 140 -12.38 -3.92 -6.76
N SER A 141 -11.20 -4.14 -6.17
CA SER A 141 -9.97 -3.40 -6.49
C SER A 141 -9.60 -3.57 -7.96
N ASP A 142 -9.58 -4.81 -8.46
CA ASP A 142 -9.28 -5.12 -9.86
C ASP A 142 -10.27 -4.45 -10.81
N ASN A 143 -11.57 -4.53 -10.52
CA ASN A 143 -12.60 -3.89 -11.32
C ASN A 143 -12.45 -2.37 -11.36
N LEU A 144 -12.17 -1.74 -10.20
CA LEU A 144 -11.95 -0.29 -10.13
C LEU A 144 -10.69 0.13 -10.89
N GLU A 145 -9.64 -0.69 -10.84
CA GLU A 145 -8.41 -0.42 -11.59
C GLU A 145 -8.64 -0.48 -13.10
N HIS A 146 -9.41 -1.47 -13.59
CA HIS A 146 -9.84 -1.53 -15.00
C HIS A 146 -10.66 -0.31 -15.40
N LEU A 147 -11.69 0.04 -14.62
CA LEU A 147 -12.52 1.22 -14.85
C LEU A 147 -11.73 2.53 -14.88
N SER A 148 -10.74 2.65 -14.00
CA SER A 148 -9.87 3.84 -13.95
C SER A 148 -8.99 3.98 -15.18
N ARG A 149 -8.59 2.86 -15.80
CA ARG A 149 -7.78 2.85 -17.05
C ARG A 149 -8.63 3.09 -18.29
N ASP A 150 -9.78 2.42 -18.37
CA ASP A 150 -10.61 2.39 -19.59
C ASP A 150 -11.55 3.60 -19.69
N GLY A 151 -11.77 4.31 -18.57
CA GLY A 151 -12.65 5.48 -18.47
C GLY A 151 -14.13 5.11 -18.22
N ILE A 152 -14.81 5.96 -17.46
CA ILE A 152 -16.24 5.77 -17.08
C ILE A 152 -17.18 5.90 -18.29
N ALA A 153 -16.78 6.57 -19.35
CA ALA A 153 -17.62 6.83 -20.52
C ALA A 153 -18.12 5.55 -21.21
N ASP A 154 -17.26 4.51 -21.29
CA ASP A 154 -17.58 3.23 -21.90
C ASP A 154 -18.61 2.42 -21.08
N VAL A 155 -18.53 2.49 -19.75
CA VAL A 155 -19.45 1.81 -18.85
C VAL A 155 -20.81 2.49 -18.79
N SER A 156 -20.85 3.82 -18.82
CA SER A 156 -22.10 4.57 -18.87
C SER A 156 -22.88 4.30 -20.15
N GLY A 157 -22.18 4.06 -21.27
CA GLY A 157 -22.77 3.65 -22.54
C GLY A 157 -23.45 2.27 -22.47
N ARG A 158 -22.81 1.28 -21.84
CA ARG A 158 -23.36 -0.09 -21.67
C ARG A 158 -24.57 -0.11 -20.74
N ILE A 159 -24.51 0.60 -19.62
CA ILE A 159 -25.66 0.71 -18.70
C ILE A 159 -26.85 1.38 -19.38
N ALA A 160 -26.62 2.41 -20.21
CA ALA A 160 -27.67 3.08 -20.98
C ALA A 160 -28.24 2.19 -22.12
N ALA A 161 -27.44 1.26 -22.64
CA ALA A 161 -27.86 0.29 -23.68
C ALA A 161 -28.55 -0.95 -23.11
N GLY A 162 -28.60 -1.15 -21.78
CA GLY A 162 -29.28 -2.26 -21.13
C GLY A 162 -28.56 -3.61 -21.27
N GLU A 163 -27.23 -3.60 -21.50
CA GLU A 163 -26.37 -4.77 -21.53
C GLU A 163 -25.80 -5.12 -20.14
#